data_059bc50ba0fe27df197290fdd3fe6187
#
_entry.id   059bc50ba0fe27df197290fdd3fe6187
#
_cell.length_a   1.000
_cell.length_b   1.000
_cell.length_c   1.000
_cell.angle_alpha   90.00
_cell.angle_beta   90.00
_cell.angle_gamma   90.00
#
_symmetry.space_group_name_H-M   'P 1'
#
loop_
_entity.id
_entity.type
_entity.pdbx_description
1 polymer ?
#
loop_
_entity_poly.entity_id
_entity_poly.type
_entity_poly.pdbx_seq_one_letter_code
_entity_poly.pdbx_strand_id
1 'polypeptide(L)'
;MNVKSEGWKKGYDNMYQVIKRDGKITEFDLKKITRAIEKAFISLKKEYHPSVIDMLALKVTSDFEKKIKDHKIAVEDIQDSVEDILSQAGYSDVAKSYILYRKQREKVRNMKSTILDYKDLVNSYVNATDWRVKENSTVTYSVGGLILSNSGAITANYWLSEIYDQEIADAHRDGDFHIHDLSMLTGYCAGWSLKQLIQEGLGGIPGKITSKPAKHLASLCNQMVNFLGIMQNEWAGAQAFSSFDTYLAPFVKVDNLPYDQVKKCIESFIYGVNTPSRWGTQAPFSNITLDWTVPNDLAELNAIVG
;
A
#
# COMPACT_ATOMS: atom_id res chain seq x y z
N MET A 1 -2.62 -36.78 -48.57
CA MET A 1 -4.05 -36.99 -48.16
C MET A 1 -4.28 -36.19 -46.88
N ASN A 2 -4.72 -34.96 -47.08
CA ASN A 2 -4.92 -34.01 -46.00
C ASN A 2 -6.34 -33.46 -46.08
N VAL A 3 -7.31 -34.26 -45.71
CA VAL A 3 -8.70 -33.81 -45.64
C VAL A 3 -9.38 -34.64 -44.55
N LYS A 4 -9.49 -34.12 -43.34
CA LYS A 4 -10.49 -34.47 -42.31
C LYS A 4 -10.29 -33.81 -40.93
N SER A 5 -9.31 -32.90 -40.75
CA SER A 5 -9.16 -32.24 -39.44
C SER A 5 -9.86 -30.87 -39.33
N GLU A 6 -10.33 -30.30 -40.44
CA GLU A 6 -10.98 -28.98 -40.43
C GLU A 6 -12.48 -28.99 -40.07
N GLY A 7 -13.15 -30.09 -40.25
CA GLY A 7 -14.60 -30.17 -40.01
C GLY A 7 -15.01 -30.18 -38.54
N TRP A 8 -14.19 -30.73 -37.67
CA TRP A 8 -14.45 -30.78 -36.22
C TRP A 8 -14.12 -29.46 -35.48
N LYS A 9 -13.21 -28.66 -36.04
CA LYS A 9 -12.81 -27.38 -35.45
C LYS A 9 -13.88 -26.28 -35.58
N LYS A 10 -14.77 -26.35 -36.58
CA LYS A 10 -15.83 -25.35 -36.81
C LYS A 10 -17.06 -25.51 -35.91
N GLY A 11 -17.29 -26.69 -35.35
CA GLY A 11 -18.51 -27.00 -34.59
C GLY A 11 -18.52 -26.46 -33.16
N TYR A 12 -17.34 -26.24 -32.54
CA TYR A 12 -17.21 -25.75 -31.18
C TYR A 12 -17.01 -24.24 -31.11
N ASP A 13 -16.50 -23.57 -32.15
CA ASP A 13 -16.17 -22.14 -32.15
C ASP A 13 -17.38 -21.21 -32.00
N ASN A 14 -18.61 -21.66 -32.27
CA ASN A 14 -19.82 -20.82 -32.20
C ASN A 14 -20.77 -21.14 -31.04
N MET A 15 -20.40 -22.04 -30.12
CA MET A 15 -21.32 -22.55 -29.11
C MET A 15 -21.29 -21.81 -27.78
N TYR A 16 -20.19 -21.15 -27.49
CA TYR A 16 -19.97 -20.48 -26.19
C TYR A 16 -19.34 -19.11 -26.33
N GLN A 17 -19.68 -18.21 -25.39
CA GLN A 17 -19.11 -16.91 -25.25
C GLN A 17 -18.17 -16.88 -24.04
N VAL A 18 -17.06 -16.19 -24.17
CA VAL A 18 -16.08 -16.02 -23.09
C VAL A 18 -16.21 -14.61 -22.51
N ILE A 19 -16.45 -14.54 -21.22
CA ILE A 19 -16.40 -13.31 -20.45
C ILE A 19 -14.93 -13.06 -20.10
N LYS A 20 -14.37 -11.95 -20.61
CA LYS A 20 -13.02 -11.51 -20.26
C LYS A 20 -13.03 -10.81 -18.90
N ARG A 21 -11.84 -10.63 -18.31
CA ARG A 21 -11.63 -9.93 -17.03
C ARG A 21 -12.15 -8.49 -17.00
N ASP A 22 -12.17 -7.83 -18.15
CA ASP A 22 -12.71 -6.47 -18.33
C ASP A 22 -14.23 -6.45 -18.58
N GLY A 23 -14.91 -7.58 -18.35
CA GLY A 23 -16.34 -7.75 -18.57
C GLY A 23 -16.75 -7.89 -20.05
N LYS A 24 -15.83 -7.73 -21.00
CA LYS A 24 -16.14 -7.88 -22.42
C LYS A 24 -16.43 -9.33 -22.80
N ILE A 25 -17.45 -9.52 -23.62
CA ILE A 25 -17.85 -10.83 -24.12
C ILE A 25 -17.23 -11.03 -25.52
N THR A 26 -16.62 -12.18 -25.73
CA THR A 26 -16.03 -12.57 -27.03
C THR A 26 -16.39 -14.00 -27.35
N GLU A 27 -16.38 -14.34 -28.62
CA GLU A 27 -16.57 -15.73 -29.07
C GLU A 27 -15.44 -16.64 -28.56
N PHE A 28 -15.81 -17.87 -28.25
CA PHE A 28 -14.87 -18.90 -27.87
C PHE A 28 -14.00 -19.30 -29.07
N ASP A 29 -12.70 -19.47 -28.83
CA ASP A 29 -11.72 -19.87 -29.86
C ASP A 29 -10.79 -20.93 -29.26
N LEU A 30 -10.98 -22.20 -29.63
CA LEU A 30 -10.17 -23.33 -29.18
C LEU A 30 -8.66 -23.13 -29.48
N LYS A 31 -8.33 -22.43 -30.57
CA LYS A 31 -6.93 -22.14 -30.94
C LYS A 31 -6.20 -21.33 -29.89
N LYS A 32 -6.90 -20.55 -29.06
CA LYS A 32 -6.28 -19.81 -27.97
C LYS A 32 -5.80 -20.73 -26.86
N ILE A 33 -6.57 -21.78 -26.55
CA ILE A 33 -6.18 -22.80 -25.57
C ILE A 33 -5.00 -23.60 -26.13
N THR A 34 -5.08 -24.10 -27.35
CA THR A 34 -4.01 -24.83 -28.03
C THR A 34 -2.69 -24.03 -27.99
N ARG A 35 -2.71 -22.76 -28.40
CA ARG A 35 -1.53 -21.88 -28.38
C ARG A 35 -1.02 -21.61 -26.97
N ALA A 36 -1.86 -21.54 -25.98
CA ALA A 36 -1.44 -21.29 -24.60
C ALA A 36 -0.71 -22.51 -24.02
N ILE A 37 -1.24 -23.71 -24.25
CA ILE A 37 -0.61 -24.98 -23.87
C ILE A 37 0.72 -25.14 -24.60
N GLU A 38 0.74 -24.96 -25.93
CA GLU A 38 1.94 -25.04 -26.77
C GLU A 38 3.07 -24.13 -26.24
N LYS A 39 2.75 -22.87 -25.92
CA LYS A 39 3.73 -21.94 -25.35
C LYS A 39 4.30 -22.41 -24.02
N ALA A 40 3.50 -23.07 -23.18
CA ALA A 40 3.99 -23.62 -21.92
C ALA A 40 5.00 -24.77 -22.14
N PHE A 41 4.75 -25.65 -23.12
CA PHE A 41 5.69 -26.68 -23.53
C PHE A 41 6.99 -26.08 -24.09
N ILE A 42 6.89 -25.12 -25.00
CA ILE A 42 8.05 -24.43 -25.60
C ILE A 42 8.91 -23.73 -24.53
N SER A 43 8.29 -23.10 -23.53
CA SER A 43 9.00 -22.39 -22.47
C SER A 43 9.94 -23.29 -21.66
N LEU A 44 9.58 -24.58 -21.57
CA LEU A 44 10.41 -25.61 -20.91
C LEU A 44 11.31 -26.38 -21.87
N LYS A 45 11.31 -26.00 -23.17
CA LYS A 45 12.02 -26.74 -24.23
C LYS A 45 11.62 -28.23 -24.26
N LYS A 46 10.38 -28.54 -23.89
CA LYS A 46 9.86 -29.90 -23.84
C LYS A 46 9.31 -30.27 -25.20
N GLU A 47 9.78 -31.39 -25.75
CA GLU A 47 9.27 -31.91 -27.02
C GLU A 47 7.81 -32.38 -26.86
N TYR A 48 7.02 -32.15 -27.87
CA TYR A 48 5.62 -32.58 -27.93
C TYR A 48 5.21 -32.92 -29.38
N HIS A 49 4.27 -33.80 -29.50
CA HIS A 49 3.63 -34.02 -30.79
C HIS A 49 2.37 -33.13 -30.90
N PRO A 50 2.08 -32.47 -32.04
CA PRO A 50 0.93 -31.57 -32.18
C PRO A 50 -0.42 -32.20 -31.76
N SER A 51 -0.62 -33.50 -32.02
CA SER A 51 -1.83 -34.22 -31.62
C SER A 51 -2.02 -34.30 -30.09
N VAL A 52 -0.95 -34.25 -29.30
CA VAL A 52 -1.02 -34.21 -27.83
C VAL A 52 -1.58 -32.88 -27.37
N ILE A 53 -1.15 -31.78 -27.97
CA ILE A 53 -1.65 -30.44 -27.66
C ILE A 53 -3.14 -30.34 -28.04
N ASP A 54 -3.52 -30.81 -29.20
CA ASP A 54 -4.93 -30.82 -29.64
C ASP A 54 -5.80 -31.67 -28.70
N MET A 55 -5.31 -32.84 -28.28
CA MET A 55 -6.02 -33.70 -27.31
C MET A 55 -6.17 -33.00 -25.94
N LEU A 56 -5.12 -32.34 -25.42
CA LEU A 56 -5.18 -31.62 -24.18
C LEU A 56 -6.17 -30.47 -24.26
N ALA A 57 -6.19 -29.72 -25.38
CA ALA A 57 -7.12 -28.61 -25.57
C ALA A 57 -8.59 -29.10 -25.62
N LEU A 58 -8.86 -30.25 -26.21
CA LEU A 58 -10.19 -30.87 -26.21
C LEU A 58 -10.60 -31.33 -24.81
N LYS A 59 -9.68 -31.92 -24.02
CA LYS A 59 -9.94 -32.29 -22.62
C LYS A 59 -10.26 -31.08 -21.77
N VAL A 60 -9.54 -29.96 -21.94
CA VAL A 60 -9.83 -28.69 -21.26
C VAL A 60 -11.25 -28.22 -21.61
N THR A 61 -11.65 -28.30 -22.87
CA THR A 61 -12.99 -27.90 -23.28
C THR A 61 -14.05 -28.78 -22.60
N SER A 62 -13.85 -30.10 -22.56
CA SER A 62 -14.75 -31.01 -21.86
C SER A 62 -14.81 -30.81 -20.35
N ASP A 63 -13.72 -30.37 -19.73
CA ASP A 63 -13.66 -30.09 -18.29
C ASP A 63 -14.48 -28.84 -17.92
N PHE A 64 -14.23 -27.72 -18.59
CA PHE A 64 -14.96 -26.49 -18.29
C PHE A 64 -16.40 -26.46 -18.80
N GLU A 65 -16.82 -27.38 -19.68
CA GLU A 65 -18.18 -27.43 -20.17
C GLU A 65 -19.21 -27.48 -19.03
N LYS A 66 -18.87 -28.13 -17.94
CA LYS A 66 -19.69 -28.21 -16.72
C LYS A 66 -19.81 -26.87 -15.96
N LYS A 67 -18.92 -25.93 -16.23
CA LYS A 67 -18.87 -24.60 -15.59
C LYS A 67 -19.62 -23.54 -16.40
N ILE A 68 -20.12 -23.87 -17.60
CA ILE A 68 -20.83 -22.93 -18.47
C ILE A 68 -22.21 -22.60 -17.89
N LYS A 69 -22.49 -21.30 -17.80
CA LYS A 69 -23.81 -20.76 -17.39
C LYS A 69 -24.29 -19.81 -18.48
N ASP A 70 -25.55 -19.99 -18.91
CA ASP A 70 -26.20 -19.16 -19.94
C ASP A 70 -25.35 -18.98 -21.22
N HIS A 71 -24.76 -20.07 -21.72
CA HIS A 71 -23.84 -20.08 -22.86
C HIS A 71 -22.60 -19.22 -22.70
N LYS A 72 -22.22 -18.87 -21.45
CA LYS A 72 -21.05 -18.04 -21.14
C LYS A 72 -20.15 -18.75 -20.15
N ILE A 73 -18.83 -18.46 -20.25
CA ILE A 73 -17.82 -18.94 -19.32
C ILE A 73 -16.81 -17.83 -19.04
N ALA A 74 -16.35 -17.74 -17.81
CA ALA A 74 -15.27 -16.80 -17.46
C ALA A 74 -13.92 -17.30 -18.00
N VAL A 75 -13.06 -16.37 -18.41
CA VAL A 75 -11.73 -16.75 -18.91
C VAL A 75 -10.89 -17.42 -17.83
N GLU A 76 -11.14 -17.10 -16.56
CA GLU A 76 -10.51 -17.72 -15.39
C GLU A 76 -10.86 -19.22 -15.31
N ASP A 77 -12.14 -19.59 -15.43
CA ASP A 77 -12.57 -20.98 -15.37
C ASP A 77 -11.92 -21.83 -16.48
N ILE A 78 -11.73 -21.24 -17.67
CA ILE A 78 -10.99 -21.89 -18.75
C ILE A 78 -9.52 -22.10 -18.37
N GLN A 79 -8.89 -21.09 -17.75
CA GLN A 79 -7.48 -21.16 -17.36
C GLN A 79 -7.24 -22.17 -16.24
N ASP A 80 -8.15 -22.23 -15.26
CA ASP A 80 -8.11 -23.23 -14.20
C ASP A 80 -8.24 -24.65 -14.76
N SER A 81 -9.16 -24.85 -15.71
CA SER A 81 -9.28 -26.13 -16.41
C SER A 81 -8.02 -26.50 -17.20
N VAL A 82 -7.28 -25.53 -17.76
CA VAL A 82 -5.97 -25.80 -18.41
C VAL A 82 -4.95 -26.30 -17.38
N GLU A 83 -4.88 -25.69 -16.21
CA GLU A 83 -3.96 -26.06 -15.13
C GLU A 83 -4.25 -27.48 -14.63
N ASP A 84 -5.53 -27.77 -14.37
CA ASP A 84 -6.01 -29.07 -13.89
C ASP A 84 -5.72 -30.18 -14.89
N ILE A 85 -6.08 -29.99 -16.16
CA ILE A 85 -5.89 -31.00 -17.22
C ILE A 85 -4.40 -31.25 -17.49
N LEU A 86 -3.56 -30.24 -17.47
CA LEU A 86 -2.10 -30.42 -17.60
C LEU A 86 -1.54 -31.26 -16.47
N SER A 87 -1.97 -30.97 -15.22
CA SER A 87 -1.55 -31.72 -14.03
C SER A 87 -2.04 -33.17 -14.07
N GLN A 88 -3.32 -33.41 -14.39
CA GLN A 88 -3.92 -34.74 -14.48
C GLN A 88 -3.33 -35.58 -15.62
N ALA A 89 -2.92 -34.95 -16.71
CA ALA A 89 -2.26 -35.64 -17.83
C ALA A 89 -0.78 -35.96 -17.57
N GLY A 90 -0.26 -35.69 -16.38
CA GLY A 90 1.13 -35.97 -15.99
C GLY A 90 2.14 -34.89 -16.42
N TYR A 91 1.70 -33.75 -16.93
CA TYR A 91 2.53 -32.61 -17.33
C TYR A 91 2.62 -31.56 -16.22
N SER A 92 2.91 -31.95 -14.98
CA SER A 92 2.93 -31.06 -13.81
C SER A 92 3.96 -29.93 -13.91
N ASP A 93 5.08 -30.16 -14.59
CA ASP A 93 6.09 -29.15 -14.90
C ASP A 93 5.56 -28.09 -15.88
N VAL A 94 4.81 -28.52 -16.89
CA VAL A 94 4.16 -27.63 -17.87
C VAL A 94 3.02 -26.84 -17.20
N ALA A 95 2.22 -27.48 -16.36
CA ALA A 95 1.20 -26.82 -15.55
C ALA A 95 1.81 -25.71 -14.69
N LYS A 96 2.88 -26.01 -13.97
CA LYS A 96 3.62 -25.02 -13.17
C LYS A 96 4.14 -23.85 -14.00
N SER A 97 4.69 -24.11 -15.18
CA SER A 97 5.14 -23.05 -16.09
C SER A 97 3.98 -22.18 -16.57
N TYR A 98 2.85 -22.80 -16.87
CA TYR A 98 1.62 -22.08 -17.27
C TYR A 98 1.11 -21.17 -16.15
N ILE A 99 1.04 -21.65 -14.90
CA ILE A 99 0.64 -20.88 -13.71
C ILE A 99 1.56 -19.67 -13.50
N LEU A 100 2.89 -19.89 -13.56
CA LEU A 100 3.86 -18.82 -13.40
C LEU A 100 3.73 -17.75 -14.49
N TYR A 101 3.52 -18.17 -15.75
CA TYR A 101 3.28 -17.25 -16.86
C TYR A 101 1.98 -16.45 -16.66
N ARG A 102 0.90 -17.11 -16.21
CA ARG A 102 -0.39 -16.47 -15.89
C ARG A 102 -0.20 -15.37 -14.83
N LYS A 103 0.46 -15.68 -13.70
CA LYS A 103 0.79 -14.72 -12.64
C LYS A 103 1.65 -13.56 -13.14
N GLN A 104 2.68 -13.84 -13.94
CA GLN A 104 3.52 -12.79 -14.51
C GLN A 104 2.73 -11.85 -15.44
N ARG A 105 1.83 -12.39 -16.26
CA ARG A 105 0.96 -11.59 -17.14
C ARG A 105 -0.05 -10.76 -16.36
N GLU A 106 -0.53 -11.27 -15.25
CA GLU A 106 -1.39 -10.54 -14.33
C GLU A 106 -0.64 -9.36 -13.71
N LYS A 107 0.56 -9.61 -13.19
CA LYS A 107 1.44 -8.56 -12.65
C LYS A 107 1.73 -7.45 -13.69
N VAL A 108 2.04 -7.82 -14.93
CA VAL A 108 2.27 -6.85 -16.02
C VAL A 108 1.00 -6.04 -16.35
N ARG A 109 -0.20 -6.65 -16.27
CA ARG A 109 -1.46 -5.94 -16.50
C ARG A 109 -1.73 -4.95 -15.37
N ASN A 110 -1.55 -5.37 -14.12
CA ASN A 110 -1.73 -4.50 -12.96
C ASN A 110 -0.77 -3.30 -13.00
N MET A 111 0.49 -3.54 -13.38
CA MET A 111 1.45 -2.45 -13.60
C MET A 111 1.03 -1.50 -14.75
N LYS A 112 0.48 -2.04 -15.85
CA LYS A 112 -0.01 -1.21 -16.97
C LYS A 112 -1.24 -0.40 -16.60
N SER A 113 -2.17 -0.94 -15.83
CA SER A 113 -3.32 -0.19 -15.34
C SER A 113 -2.86 0.96 -14.45
N THR A 114 -1.94 0.71 -13.52
CA THR A 114 -1.36 1.75 -12.66
C THR A 114 -0.70 2.88 -13.46
N ILE A 115 0.00 2.57 -14.54
CA ILE A 115 0.64 3.60 -15.40
C ILE A 115 -0.39 4.36 -16.25
N LEU A 116 -1.43 3.69 -16.75
CA LEU A 116 -2.50 4.34 -17.53
C LEU A 116 -3.32 5.29 -16.66
N ASP A 117 -3.51 4.96 -15.39
CA ASP A 117 -4.24 5.79 -14.43
C ASP A 117 -3.42 6.98 -13.91
N TYR A 118 -2.10 7.04 -14.19
CA TYR A 118 -1.23 8.11 -13.69
C TYR A 118 -1.66 9.50 -14.17
N LYS A 119 -2.08 9.64 -15.44
CA LYS A 119 -2.60 10.89 -15.97
C LYS A 119 -3.86 11.33 -15.24
N ASP A 120 -4.75 10.39 -14.99
CA ASP A 120 -6.02 10.66 -14.29
C ASP A 120 -5.76 10.97 -12.83
N LEU A 121 -4.79 10.31 -12.20
CA LEU A 121 -4.33 10.59 -10.85
C LEU A 121 -3.78 12.01 -10.71
N VAL A 122 -2.89 12.44 -11.62
CA VAL A 122 -2.36 13.80 -11.62
C VAL A 122 -3.46 14.82 -11.88
N ASN A 123 -4.35 14.55 -12.82
CA ASN A 123 -5.46 15.44 -13.14
C ASN A 123 -6.45 15.55 -11.98
N SER A 124 -6.74 14.46 -11.26
CA SER A 124 -7.63 14.48 -10.10
C SER A 124 -7.06 15.34 -8.97
N TYR A 125 -5.76 15.30 -8.75
CA TYR A 125 -5.10 16.16 -7.77
C TYR A 125 -5.10 17.65 -8.22
N VAL A 126 -4.69 17.92 -9.44
CA VAL A 126 -4.60 19.30 -9.97
C VAL A 126 -5.97 19.97 -10.02
N ASN A 127 -7.00 19.22 -10.42
CA ASN A 127 -8.37 19.74 -10.52
C ASN A 127 -9.11 19.73 -9.18
N ALA A 128 -8.48 19.18 -8.12
CA ALA A 128 -9.08 19.03 -6.79
C ALA A 128 -10.48 18.37 -6.79
N THR A 129 -10.70 17.45 -7.74
CA THR A 129 -11.97 16.73 -7.90
C THR A 129 -12.17 15.62 -6.87
N ASP A 130 -11.08 15.09 -6.34
CA ASP A 130 -11.10 14.05 -5.32
C ASP A 130 -11.04 14.69 -3.92
N TRP A 131 -12.02 14.39 -3.06
CA TRP A 131 -12.07 14.88 -1.69
C TRP A 131 -10.87 14.42 -0.84
N ARG A 132 -10.29 13.27 -1.14
CA ARG A 132 -9.11 12.71 -0.46
C ARG A 132 -7.87 13.59 -0.63
N VAL A 133 -7.80 14.38 -1.68
CA VAL A 133 -6.72 15.35 -1.91
C VAL A 133 -6.71 16.45 -0.84
N LYS A 134 -7.89 16.74 -0.27
CA LYS A 134 -8.08 17.76 0.77
C LYS A 134 -8.10 17.20 2.18
N GLU A 135 -8.17 15.89 2.33
CA GLU A 135 -8.20 15.24 3.62
C GLU A 135 -6.89 15.53 4.36
N ASN A 136 -7.01 16.08 5.56
CA ASN A 136 -5.87 16.47 6.41
C ASN A 136 -4.87 17.46 5.76
N SER A 137 -5.23 18.09 4.65
CA SER A 137 -4.39 19.09 3.98
C SER A 137 -4.79 20.50 4.37
N THR A 138 -3.83 21.31 4.74
CA THR A 138 -4.01 22.74 5.08
C THR A 138 -3.89 23.66 3.87
N VAL A 139 -3.48 23.12 2.72
CA VAL A 139 -3.31 23.85 1.46
C VAL A 139 -4.07 23.19 0.33
N THR A 140 -4.62 23.99 -0.57
CA THR A 140 -5.41 23.49 -1.72
C THR A 140 -4.54 22.85 -2.81
N TYR A 141 -3.28 23.25 -2.91
CA TYR A 141 -2.29 22.69 -3.85
C TYR A 141 -0.88 22.90 -3.31
N SER A 142 -0.05 21.88 -3.40
CA SER A 142 1.40 22.00 -3.23
C SER A 142 2.12 20.95 -4.08
N VAL A 143 3.36 21.23 -4.48
CA VAL A 143 4.20 20.26 -5.18
C VAL A 143 4.45 19.04 -4.30
N GLY A 144 4.69 19.22 -3.01
CA GLY A 144 4.85 18.14 -2.06
C GLY A 144 3.59 17.28 -1.94
N GLY A 145 2.41 17.90 -1.89
CA GLY A 145 1.12 17.20 -1.88
C GLY A 145 0.88 16.38 -3.15
N LEU A 146 1.24 16.91 -4.33
CA LEU A 146 1.20 16.15 -5.57
C LEU A 146 2.09 14.91 -5.54
N ILE A 147 3.33 15.05 -5.04
CA ILE A 147 4.27 13.93 -4.88
C ILE A 147 3.70 12.88 -3.94
N LEU A 148 3.18 13.29 -2.78
CA LEU A 148 2.57 12.38 -1.81
C LEU A 148 1.33 11.67 -2.37
N SER A 149 0.45 12.38 -3.07
CA SER A 149 -0.74 11.79 -3.71
C SER A 149 -0.35 10.71 -4.71
N ASN A 150 0.62 11.00 -5.59
CA ASN A 150 1.09 10.04 -6.57
C ASN A 150 1.80 8.84 -5.92
N SER A 151 2.68 9.09 -4.96
CA SER A 151 3.38 8.04 -4.22
C SER A 151 2.39 7.19 -3.42
N GLY A 152 1.41 7.83 -2.77
CA GLY A 152 0.38 7.17 -1.98
C GLY A 152 -0.48 6.21 -2.79
N ALA A 153 -0.88 6.60 -4.00
CA ALA A 153 -1.66 5.72 -4.88
C ALA A 153 -0.87 4.47 -5.31
N ILE A 154 0.42 4.64 -5.62
CA ILE A 154 1.31 3.51 -5.96
C ILE A 154 1.48 2.59 -4.75
N THR A 155 1.71 3.17 -3.58
CA THR A 155 1.87 2.43 -2.32
C THR A 155 0.60 1.67 -1.94
N ALA A 156 -0.58 2.30 -2.04
CA ALA A 156 -1.85 1.65 -1.78
C ALA A 156 -2.08 0.46 -2.72
N ASN A 157 -1.75 0.61 -4.00
CA ASN A 157 -1.83 -0.51 -4.93
C ASN A 157 -0.88 -1.64 -4.57
N TYR A 158 0.34 -1.34 -4.10
CA TYR A 158 1.29 -2.34 -3.63
C TYR A 158 0.75 -3.12 -2.42
N TRP A 159 0.18 -2.44 -1.41
CA TRP A 159 -0.47 -3.10 -0.27
C TRP A 159 -1.55 -4.08 -0.73
N LEU A 160 -2.43 -3.63 -1.63
CA LEU A 160 -3.60 -4.40 -2.08
C LEU A 160 -3.27 -5.49 -3.11
N SER A 161 -2.07 -5.48 -3.71
CA SER A 161 -1.69 -6.47 -4.74
C SER A 161 -0.61 -7.45 -4.30
N GLU A 162 0.24 -7.05 -3.34
CA GLU A 162 1.42 -7.85 -2.98
C GLU A 162 1.45 -8.25 -1.50
N ILE A 163 0.77 -7.50 -0.62
CA ILE A 163 0.86 -7.71 0.85
C ILE A 163 -0.40 -8.35 1.41
N TYR A 164 -1.59 -7.82 1.09
CA TYR A 164 -2.83 -8.39 1.57
C TYR A 164 -3.28 -9.57 0.71
N ASP A 165 -3.93 -10.54 1.33
CA ASP A 165 -4.61 -11.61 0.61
C ASP A 165 -5.69 -11.04 -0.31
N GLN A 166 -5.93 -11.72 -1.44
CA GLN A 166 -6.85 -11.24 -2.48
C GLN A 166 -8.24 -10.95 -1.94
N GLU A 167 -8.76 -11.80 -1.06
CA GLU A 167 -10.08 -11.64 -0.43
C GLU A 167 -10.18 -10.34 0.37
N ILE A 168 -9.14 -9.99 1.15
CA ILE A 168 -9.06 -8.76 1.92
C ILE A 168 -8.97 -7.54 0.99
N ALA A 169 -8.13 -7.63 -0.03
CA ALA A 169 -7.94 -6.55 -0.99
C ALA A 169 -9.21 -6.27 -1.80
N ASP A 170 -9.94 -7.32 -2.19
CA ASP A 170 -11.20 -7.19 -2.94
C ASP A 170 -12.30 -6.61 -2.05
N ALA A 171 -12.45 -7.08 -0.82
CA ALA A 171 -13.41 -6.52 0.14
C ALA A 171 -13.17 -5.02 0.42
N HIS A 172 -11.89 -4.57 0.47
CA HIS A 172 -11.59 -3.14 0.56
C HIS A 172 -11.97 -2.38 -0.71
N ARG A 173 -11.71 -2.95 -1.91
CA ARG A 173 -12.04 -2.32 -3.20
C ARG A 173 -13.55 -2.24 -3.43
N ASP A 174 -14.28 -3.26 -2.99
CA ASP A 174 -15.74 -3.37 -3.12
C ASP A 174 -16.47 -2.53 -2.06
N GLY A 175 -15.75 -2.04 -1.05
CA GLY A 175 -16.30 -1.17 0.00
C GLY A 175 -16.95 -1.91 1.16
N ASP A 176 -16.72 -3.20 1.31
CA ASP A 176 -17.22 -4.00 2.43
C ASP A 176 -16.60 -3.55 3.76
N PHE A 177 -15.35 -3.10 3.73
CA PHE A 177 -14.66 -2.42 4.82
C PHE A 177 -13.54 -1.51 4.30
N HIS A 178 -12.97 -0.69 5.17
CA HIS A 178 -11.90 0.24 4.83
C HIS A 178 -10.60 -0.08 5.57
N ILE A 179 -9.51 -0.27 4.81
CA ILE A 179 -8.16 -0.34 5.35
C ILE A 179 -7.59 1.08 5.33
N HIS A 180 -7.17 1.56 6.51
CA HIS A 180 -6.68 2.92 6.70
C HIS A 180 -5.22 3.09 6.26
N ASP A 181 -4.83 4.29 5.82
CA ASP A 181 -3.45 4.72 5.57
C ASP A 181 -2.62 3.86 4.62
N LEU A 182 -3.25 3.29 3.61
CA LEU A 182 -2.56 2.53 2.57
C LEU A 182 -1.57 3.37 1.74
N SER A 183 -1.57 4.69 1.90
CA SER A 183 -0.68 5.59 1.16
C SER A 183 0.78 5.56 1.64
N MET A 184 1.08 4.91 2.76
CA MET A 184 2.42 4.83 3.34
C MET A 184 2.80 3.40 3.73
N LEU A 185 4.06 3.02 3.54
CA LEU A 185 4.64 1.73 3.99
C LEU A 185 5.29 1.93 5.36
N THR A 186 4.50 2.21 6.39
CA THR A 186 5.01 2.53 7.73
C THR A 186 4.05 2.12 8.83
N GLY A 187 4.50 2.20 10.08
CA GLY A 187 3.64 2.11 11.26
C GLY A 187 2.64 3.26 11.31
N TYR A 188 1.53 3.06 12.04
CA TYR A 188 0.46 4.03 12.09
C TYR A 188 0.73 5.14 13.11
N CYS A 189 0.68 4.85 14.39
CA CYS A 189 0.90 5.80 15.48
C CYS A 189 2.12 5.43 16.32
N ALA A 190 2.73 6.42 16.97
CA ALA A 190 3.86 6.19 17.86
C ALA A 190 3.78 7.05 19.12
N GLY A 191 4.16 6.45 20.25
CA GLY A 191 4.46 7.15 21.50
C GLY A 191 5.96 7.31 21.67
N TRP A 192 6.39 8.50 22.02
CA TRP A 192 7.81 8.84 22.17
C TRP A 192 8.18 9.14 23.60
N SER A 193 9.35 8.68 24.02
CA SER A 193 9.89 8.98 25.33
C SER A 193 10.41 10.41 25.40
N LEU A 194 9.67 11.29 26.09
CA LEU A 194 10.13 12.64 26.33
C LEU A 194 11.39 12.67 27.22
N LYS A 195 11.50 11.71 28.15
CA LYS A 195 12.71 11.51 28.96
C LYS A 195 13.96 11.29 28.10
N GLN A 196 13.84 10.44 27.07
CA GLN A 196 14.96 10.15 26.17
C GLN A 196 15.36 11.42 25.39
N LEU A 197 14.40 12.16 24.87
CA LEU A 197 14.67 13.41 24.17
C LEU A 197 15.37 14.44 25.08
N ILE A 198 14.95 14.53 26.34
CA ILE A 198 15.59 15.42 27.34
C ILE A 198 17.05 15.01 27.61
N GLN A 199 17.31 13.72 27.73
CA GLN A 199 18.64 13.20 28.06
C GLN A 199 19.63 13.21 26.91
N GLU A 200 19.14 12.90 25.70
CA GLU A 200 20.00 12.74 24.53
C GLU A 200 20.00 13.95 23.59
N GLY A 201 18.97 14.79 23.67
CA GLY A 201 18.72 15.84 22.69
C GLY A 201 18.28 15.28 21.33
N LEU A 202 18.38 16.10 20.30
CA LEU A 202 18.16 15.66 18.93
C LEU A 202 19.49 15.22 18.32
N GLY A 203 19.64 13.94 18.06
CA GLY A 203 20.66 13.42 17.18
C GLY A 203 20.60 14.20 15.85
N GLY A 204 21.56 14.11 15.05
CA GLY A 204 21.55 14.72 13.73
C GLY A 204 21.99 13.71 12.68
N ILE A 205 22.11 14.17 11.46
CA ILE A 205 22.80 13.42 10.42
C ILE A 205 24.30 13.40 10.76
N PRO A 206 24.98 12.24 10.71
CA PRO A 206 26.42 12.18 10.95
C PRO A 206 27.19 13.23 10.15
N GLY A 207 28.07 13.99 10.80
CA GLY A 207 28.85 15.07 10.19
C GLY A 207 28.09 16.41 10.02
N LYS A 208 26.85 16.51 10.52
CA LYS A 208 26.07 17.76 10.57
C LYS A 208 25.93 18.26 11.99
N ILE A 209 25.24 19.40 12.13
CA ILE A 209 24.94 19.98 13.45
C ILE A 209 23.99 19.04 14.20
N THR A 210 24.32 18.78 15.47
CA THR A 210 23.45 18.05 16.41
C THR A 210 22.91 19.06 17.44
N SER A 211 21.68 18.80 17.90
CA SER A 211 21.08 19.56 19.00
C SER A 211 21.32 18.81 20.31
N LYS A 212 22.17 19.36 21.18
CA LYS A 212 22.44 18.79 22.51
C LYS A 212 21.19 18.81 23.39
N PRO A 213 21.17 18.07 24.52
CA PRO A 213 20.13 18.19 25.53
C PRO A 213 19.77 19.63 25.86
N ALA A 214 18.46 19.91 25.88
CA ALA A 214 17.98 21.26 26.21
C ALA A 214 18.19 21.59 27.68
N LYS A 215 18.62 22.79 27.97
CA LYS A 215 18.78 23.29 29.34
C LYS A 215 17.64 24.22 29.79
N HIS A 216 16.84 24.71 28.84
CA HIS A 216 15.78 25.70 29.06
C HIS A 216 14.47 25.22 28.42
N LEU A 217 13.34 25.59 29.05
CA LEU A 217 12.02 25.20 28.59
C LEU A 217 11.77 25.55 27.10
N ALA A 218 12.13 26.77 26.71
CA ALA A 218 11.93 27.20 25.31
C ALA A 218 12.72 26.35 24.31
N SER A 219 13.95 25.97 24.67
CA SER A 219 14.78 25.09 23.84
C SER A 219 14.21 23.70 23.73
N LEU A 220 13.68 23.14 24.84
CA LEU A 220 13.04 21.84 24.85
C LEU A 220 11.76 21.86 24.00
N CYS A 221 10.91 22.88 24.15
CA CYS A 221 9.71 23.05 23.33
C CYS A 221 10.05 23.04 21.82
N ASN A 222 11.11 23.75 21.44
CA ASN A 222 11.57 23.76 20.04
C ASN A 222 12.12 22.40 19.61
N GLN A 223 12.85 21.67 20.44
CA GLN A 223 13.31 20.32 20.14
C GLN A 223 12.14 19.36 19.94
N MET A 224 11.10 19.44 20.78
CA MET A 224 9.88 18.63 20.64
C MET A 224 9.16 18.90 19.31
N VAL A 225 9.01 20.16 18.92
CA VAL A 225 8.42 20.53 17.62
C VAL A 225 9.21 19.92 16.45
N ASN A 226 10.53 20.10 16.48
CA ASN A 226 11.40 19.56 15.43
C ASN A 226 11.36 18.03 15.39
N PHE A 227 11.37 17.37 16.54
CA PHE A 227 11.27 15.92 16.63
C PHE A 227 9.97 15.41 16.01
N LEU A 228 8.82 15.96 16.41
CA LEU A 228 7.52 15.57 15.86
C LEU A 228 7.42 15.87 14.36
N GLY A 229 7.97 17.01 13.92
CA GLY A 229 8.02 17.37 12.50
C GLY A 229 8.87 16.42 11.65
N ILE A 230 9.94 15.87 12.20
CA ILE A 230 10.76 14.85 11.54
C ILE A 230 10.02 13.51 11.53
N MET A 231 9.55 13.07 12.69
CA MET A 231 8.96 11.73 12.86
C MET A 231 7.65 11.54 12.13
N GLN A 232 6.87 12.60 11.87
CA GLN A 232 5.67 12.49 11.05
C GLN A 232 5.94 12.06 9.59
N ASN A 233 7.18 12.17 9.12
CA ASN A 233 7.53 11.68 7.77
C ASN A 233 7.77 10.17 7.76
N GLU A 234 8.00 9.57 8.94
CA GLU A 234 8.28 8.15 9.12
C GLU A 234 7.06 7.37 9.66
N TRP A 235 6.01 8.08 10.12
CA TRP A 235 4.81 7.50 10.72
C TRP A 235 3.55 8.12 10.12
N ALA A 236 2.57 7.28 9.77
CA ALA A 236 1.37 7.73 9.08
C ALA A 236 0.40 8.49 9.99
N GLY A 237 0.28 8.08 11.24
CA GLY A 237 -0.71 8.59 12.19
C GLY A 237 -0.13 9.49 13.29
N ALA A 238 -0.82 9.52 14.43
CA ALA A 238 -0.51 10.41 15.52
C ALA A 238 0.83 10.10 16.20
N GLN A 239 1.49 11.17 16.65
CA GLN A 239 2.72 11.16 17.43
C GLN A 239 2.41 11.68 18.84
N ALA A 240 2.82 10.96 19.87
CA ALA A 240 2.49 11.33 21.26
C ALA A 240 3.73 11.45 22.15
N PHE A 241 3.74 12.44 23.03
CA PHE A 241 4.60 12.46 24.20
C PHE A 241 3.79 12.18 25.47
N SER A 242 4.28 11.24 26.29
CA SER A 242 3.70 10.94 27.59
C SER A 242 4.30 11.82 28.69
N SER A 243 3.55 12.00 29.79
CA SER A 243 3.97 12.73 30.99
C SER A 243 4.54 14.13 30.68
N PHE A 244 3.86 14.83 29.78
CA PHE A 244 4.32 16.10 29.23
C PHE A 244 4.55 17.14 30.29
N ASP A 245 3.59 17.36 31.19
CA ASP A 245 3.66 18.31 32.30
C ASP A 245 4.72 17.89 33.35
N THR A 246 4.78 16.63 33.70
CA THR A 246 5.74 16.08 34.67
C THR A 246 7.18 16.29 34.19
N TYR A 247 7.49 16.04 32.93
CA TYR A 247 8.84 16.21 32.40
C TYR A 247 9.21 17.68 32.12
N LEU A 248 8.24 18.55 31.89
CA LEU A 248 8.49 19.98 31.68
C LEU A 248 8.61 20.79 32.97
N ALA A 249 7.98 20.37 34.05
CA ALA A 249 8.00 21.06 35.34
C ALA A 249 9.41 21.36 35.89
N PRO A 250 10.41 20.46 35.79
CA PRO A 250 11.77 20.76 36.22
C PRO A 250 12.41 21.99 35.57
N PHE A 251 12.17 22.17 34.27
CA PHE A 251 12.69 23.33 33.52
C PHE A 251 12.09 24.65 33.99
N VAL A 252 10.77 24.62 34.31
CA VAL A 252 10.08 25.78 34.87
C VAL A 252 10.72 26.17 36.21
N LYS A 253 11.02 25.20 37.06
CA LYS A 253 11.59 25.41 38.39
C LYS A 253 13.05 25.91 38.32
N VAL A 254 13.89 25.27 37.50
CA VAL A 254 15.32 25.62 37.41
C VAL A 254 15.53 27.03 36.88
N ASP A 255 14.75 27.43 35.86
CA ASP A 255 14.83 28.79 35.30
C ASP A 255 13.99 29.81 36.09
N ASN A 256 13.27 29.37 37.12
CA ASN A 256 12.36 30.21 37.91
C ASN A 256 11.38 31.01 37.01
N LEU A 257 10.79 30.34 36.04
CA LEU A 257 9.97 30.98 35.01
C LEU A 257 8.63 31.47 35.58
N PRO A 258 8.23 32.72 35.34
CA PRO A 258 6.91 33.21 35.65
C PRO A 258 5.89 32.60 34.67
N TYR A 259 4.60 32.57 35.08
CA TYR A 259 3.51 31.96 34.31
C TYR A 259 3.48 32.45 32.86
N ASP A 260 3.62 33.74 32.60
CA ASP A 260 3.53 34.29 31.24
C ASP A 260 4.64 33.77 30.33
N GLN A 261 5.83 33.48 30.86
CA GLN A 261 6.91 32.92 30.09
C GLN A 261 6.68 31.41 29.82
N VAL A 262 6.19 30.69 30.82
CA VAL A 262 5.77 29.27 30.60
C VAL A 262 4.69 29.22 29.54
N LYS A 263 3.65 30.06 29.65
CA LYS A 263 2.58 30.17 28.69
C LYS A 263 3.11 30.39 27.26
N LYS A 264 4.01 31.34 27.07
CA LYS A 264 4.65 31.63 25.77
C LYS A 264 5.42 30.43 25.20
N CYS A 265 6.12 29.67 26.04
CA CYS A 265 6.81 28.45 25.59
C CYS A 265 5.82 27.40 25.09
N ILE A 266 4.72 27.19 25.82
CA ILE A 266 3.67 26.25 25.42
C ILE A 266 2.92 26.73 24.17
N GLU A 267 2.60 28.02 24.08
CA GLU A 267 2.01 28.60 22.86
C GLU A 267 2.91 28.41 21.66
N SER A 268 4.22 28.60 21.82
CA SER A 268 5.21 28.36 20.77
C SER A 268 5.25 26.88 20.32
N PHE A 269 5.17 25.96 21.28
CA PHE A 269 5.07 24.54 21.00
C PHE A 269 3.79 24.22 20.20
N ILE A 270 2.63 24.65 20.70
CA ILE A 270 1.34 24.44 20.03
C ILE A 270 1.33 25.02 18.63
N TYR A 271 1.84 26.25 18.46
CA TYR A 271 1.96 26.85 17.12
C TYR A 271 2.87 26.04 16.21
N GLY A 272 4.02 25.60 16.72
CA GLY A 272 4.99 24.83 15.97
C GLY A 272 4.44 23.49 15.46
N VAL A 273 3.70 22.75 16.30
CA VAL A 273 3.09 21.47 15.87
C VAL A 273 1.87 21.65 14.98
N ASN A 274 1.32 22.86 14.87
CA ASN A 274 0.25 23.19 13.91
C ASN A 274 0.79 23.72 12.58
N THR A 275 2.11 23.85 12.43
CA THR A 275 2.71 24.27 11.17
C THR A 275 2.86 23.08 10.22
N PRO A 276 2.38 23.19 8.97
CA PRO A 276 2.53 22.12 7.99
C PRO A 276 4.00 21.78 7.75
N SER A 277 4.41 20.57 8.05
CA SER A 277 5.79 20.10 7.93
C SER A 277 5.97 18.87 7.07
N ARG A 278 4.97 17.99 6.96
CA ARG A 278 4.99 16.87 6.01
C ARG A 278 4.82 17.39 4.59
N TRP A 279 5.93 17.55 3.87
CA TRP A 279 5.93 18.04 2.50
C TRP A 279 5.11 19.33 2.29
N GLY A 280 4.97 20.14 3.35
CA GLY A 280 4.22 21.40 3.32
C GLY A 280 2.70 21.25 3.22
N THR A 281 2.14 20.06 3.46
CA THR A 281 0.69 19.82 3.32
C THR A 281 -0.03 19.48 4.62
N GLN A 282 0.67 18.86 5.57
CA GLN A 282 0.07 18.36 6.80
C GLN A 282 0.89 18.81 8.01
N ALA A 283 0.22 19.31 9.04
CA ALA A 283 0.80 19.50 10.37
C ALA A 283 0.96 18.15 11.08
N PRO A 284 1.94 18.00 11.98
CA PRO A 284 2.04 16.81 12.82
C PRO A 284 0.74 16.56 13.58
N PHE A 285 0.14 15.39 13.39
CA PHE A 285 -0.98 14.98 14.22
C PHE A 285 -0.42 14.57 15.59
N SER A 286 -0.44 15.52 16.54
CA SER A 286 0.28 15.43 17.81
C SER A 286 -0.65 15.21 18.97
N ASN A 287 -0.21 14.40 19.93
CA ASN A 287 -0.89 14.18 21.20
C ASN A 287 0.09 14.37 22.36
N ILE A 288 -0.40 14.85 23.49
CA ILE A 288 0.31 14.91 24.75
C ILE A 288 -0.53 14.27 25.84
N THR A 289 0.12 13.56 26.76
CA THR A 289 -0.53 13.03 27.97
C THR A 289 -0.13 13.90 29.16
N LEU A 290 -1.10 14.28 29.94
CA LEU A 290 -0.92 15.00 31.22
C LEU A 290 -1.10 14.01 32.36
N ASP A 291 -0.25 14.14 33.39
CA ASP A 291 -0.33 13.28 34.55
C ASP A 291 -1.24 13.95 35.61
N TRP A 292 -2.28 13.24 36.02
CA TRP A 292 -3.13 13.69 37.12
C TRP A 292 -2.39 13.69 38.45
N THR A 293 -1.49 12.71 38.63
CA THR A 293 -0.56 12.59 39.74
C THR A 293 0.80 12.21 39.19
N VAL A 294 1.87 12.61 39.86
CA VAL A 294 3.21 12.21 39.44
C VAL A 294 3.30 10.68 39.35
N PRO A 295 3.71 10.10 38.21
CA PRO A 295 3.90 8.67 38.09
C PRO A 295 4.80 8.07 39.16
N ASN A 296 4.49 6.90 39.64
CA ASN A 296 5.23 6.28 40.76
C ASN A 296 6.72 6.07 40.48
N ASP A 297 7.09 5.82 39.23
CA ASP A 297 8.48 5.67 38.79
C ASP A 297 9.25 7.02 38.75
N LEU A 298 8.55 8.14 38.81
CA LEU A 298 9.13 9.49 38.79
C LEU A 298 9.05 10.19 40.16
N ALA A 299 8.20 9.71 41.07
CA ALA A 299 7.91 10.37 42.35
C ALA A 299 9.15 10.53 43.26
N GLU A 300 10.05 9.55 43.22
CA GLU A 300 11.28 9.52 44.02
C GLU A 300 12.53 9.94 43.21
N LEU A 301 12.38 10.33 41.96
CA LEU A 301 13.51 10.72 41.11
C LEU A 301 13.79 12.21 41.21
N ASN A 302 15.08 12.56 41.14
CA ASN A 302 15.48 13.95 40.96
C ASN A 302 15.01 14.48 39.62
N ALA A 303 14.67 15.75 39.58
CA ALA A 303 14.35 16.46 38.36
C ALA A 303 15.49 16.35 37.34
N ILE A 304 15.17 16.07 36.09
CA ILE A 304 16.14 15.96 35.01
C ILE A 304 16.04 17.24 34.15
N VAL A 305 17.12 17.93 34.04
CA VAL A 305 17.25 19.12 33.19
C VAL A 305 18.55 18.97 32.41
N GLY A 306 18.46 18.59 31.12
CA GLY A 306 19.48 18.56 30.08
C GLY A 306 20.88 18.05 30.39
#